data_03ac06d477944312e8c77af36469d919
#
_entry.id   03ac06d477944312e8c77af36469d919
#
_cell.length_a   1.000
_cell.length_b   1.000
_cell.length_c   1.000
_cell.angle_alpha   90.00
_cell.angle_beta   90.00
_cell.angle_gamma   90.00
#
_symmetry.space_group_name_H-M   'P 1'
#
loop_
_entity.id
_entity.type
_entity.pdbx_description
1 polymer ?
#
loop_
_entity_poly.entity_id
_entity_poly.type
_entity_poly.pdbx_seq_one_letter_code
_entity_poly.pdbx_strand_id
1 'polypeptide(L)'
;MKKIDILSIGNITQDINIVGKKKYYSLGGTSFYAYKVSEKLGFDLGIISEVSNKIDYEKYIDIKKLIFQKTENHTIFENNYVSGLRYQKVINKPGKILVNNLSNSLASIIPKIVFYCPILNEIENKFFNLFDKSFKVCNLQGFVR
;
A
#
# COMPACT_ATOMS: atom_id res chain seq x y z
N MET A 1 6.71 -9.36 20.73
CA MET A 1 5.71 -8.93 19.74
C MET A 1 5.48 -7.43 19.85
N LYS A 2 5.57 -6.72 18.75
CA LYS A 2 5.37 -5.26 18.70
C LYS A 2 3.88 -4.95 18.58
N LYS A 3 3.33 -4.16 19.52
CA LYS A 3 1.97 -3.63 19.42
C LYS A 3 2.01 -2.37 18.54
N ILE A 4 1.09 -2.28 17.59
CA ILE A 4 0.91 -1.11 16.72
C ILE A 4 -0.57 -0.74 16.66
N ASP A 5 -0.88 0.51 16.35
CA ASP A 5 -2.28 0.94 16.26
C ASP A 5 -2.93 0.41 14.99
N ILE A 6 -2.27 0.59 13.85
CA ILE A 6 -2.83 0.24 12.54
C ILE A 6 -1.81 -0.56 11.73
N LEU A 7 -2.25 -1.65 11.11
CA LEU A 7 -1.52 -2.36 10.07
C LEU A 7 -2.29 -2.21 8.76
N SER A 8 -1.75 -1.45 7.81
CA SER A 8 -2.31 -1.37 6.47
C SER A 8 -1.69 -2.43 5.55
N ILE A 9 -2.52 -3.09 4.75
CA ILE A 9 -2.10 -4.14 3.81
C ILE A 9 -2.57 -3.74 2.41
N GLY A 10 -1.64 -3.53 1.50
CA GLY A 10 -1.89 -3.13 0.12
C GLY A 10 -0.72 -2.36 -0.47
N ASN A 11 -0.63 -2.34 -1.79
CA ASN A 11 0.53 -1.80 -2.47
C ASN A 11 0.63 -0.27 -2.40
N ILE A 12 1.86 0.19 -2.19
CA ILE A 12 2.26 1.56 -2.48
C ILE A 12 2.46 1.63 -3.99
N THR A 13 1.91 2.67 -4.63
CA THR A 13 1.99 2.86 -6.07
C THR A 13 2.95 3.98 -6.43
N GLN A 14 3.46 3.95 -7.65
CA GLN A 14 4.03 5.12 -8.30
C GLN A 14 2.98 5.70 -9.24
N ASP A 15 2.68 6.98 -9.06
CA ASP A 15 1.71 7.69 -9.89
C ASP A 15 2.46 8.65 -10.83
N ILE A 16 2.21 8.50 -12.13
CA ILE A 16 2.67 9.41 -13.18
C ILE A 16 1.50 10.35 -13.50
N ASN A 17 1.57 11.58 -13.03
CA ASN A 17 0.51 12.57 -13.21
C ASN A 17 0.86 13.47 -14.41
N ILE A 18 0.00 13.52 -15.42
CA ILE A 18 0.16 14.29 -16.65
C ILE A 18 -0.85 15.43 -16.65
N VAL A 19 -0.32 16.68 -16.73
CA VAL A 19 -1.13 17.88 -16.84
C VAL A 19 -0.60 18.67 -18.04
N GLY A 20 -1.35 18.69 -19.13
CA GLY A 20 -0.92 19.24 -20.40
C GLY A 20 0.34 18.52 -20.92
N LYS A 21 1.47 19.23 -21.05
CA LYS A 21 2.76 18.63 -21.48
C LYS A 21 3.69 18.25 -20.32
N LYS A 22 3.28 18.50 -19.06
CA LYS A 22 4.14 18.26 -17.89
C LYS A 22 3.81 16.92 -17.25
N LYS A 23 4.87 16.22 -16.80
CA LYS A 23 4.78 14.97 -16.04
C LYS A 23 5.31 15.17 -14.63
N TYR A 24 4.58 14.67 -13.65
CA TYR A 24 4.94 14.69 -12.23
C TYR A 24 4.89 13.24 -11.70
N TYR A 25 5.85 12.92 -10.85
CA TYR A 25 5.93 11.60 -10.22
C TYR A 25 5.63 11.74 -8.72
N SER A 26 4.79 10.87 -8.19
CA SER A 26 4.47 10.81 -6.77
C SER A 26 4.27 9.37 -6.32
N LEU A 27 4.39 9.13 -5.01
CA LEU A 27 3.85 7.89 -4.44
C LEU A 27 2.34 8.04 -4.23
N GLY A 28 1.65 6.91 -4.31
CA GLY A 28 0.22 6.80 -4.12
C GLY A 28 -0.16 5.47 -3.50
N GLY A 29 -1.44 5.13 -3.60
CA GLY A 29 -2.03 3.95 -2.98
C GLY A 29 -2.63 4.25 -1.61
N THR A 30 -3.71 3.55 -1.29
CA THR A 30 -4.45 3.78 -0.03
C THR A 30 -3.58 3.57 1.20
N SER A 31 -2.69 2.56 1.20
CA SER A 31 -1.75 2.31 2.30
C SER A 31 -0.78 3.46 2.53
N PHE A 32 -0.28 4.08 1.46
CA PHE A 32 0.60 5.24 1.56
C PHE A 32 -0.11 6.46 2.16
N TYR A 33 -1.32 6.76 1.71
CA TYR A 33 -2.09 7.87 2.26
C TYR A 33 -2.52 7.62 3.71
N ALA A 34 -2.91 6.39 4.05
CA ALA A 34 -3.20 6.01 5.43
C ALA A 34 -1.98 6.23 6.35
N TYR A 35 -0.77 5.87 5.88
CA TYR A 35 0.47 6.14 6.60
C TYR A 35 0.66 7.65 6.82
N LYS A 36 0.55 8.47 5.78
CA LYS A 36 0.74 9.93 5.90
C LYS A 36 -0.26 10.60 6.84
N VAL A 37 -1.50 10.15 6.85
CA VAL A 37 -2.53 10.64 7.78
C VAL A 37 -2.22 10.19 9.22
N SER A 38 -1.88 8.92 9.42
CA SER A 38 -1.55 8.36 10.73
C SER A 38 -0.33 9.03 11.35
N GLU A 39 0.70 9.30 10.54
CA GLU A 39 1.91 10.04 10.96
C GLU A 39 1.53 11.44 11.52
N LYS A 40 0.64 12.17 10.84
CA LYS A 40 0.17 13.48 11.29
C LYS A 40 -0.71 13.42 12.55
N LEU A 41 -1.44 12.34 12.74
CA LEU A 41 -2.33 12.14 13.88
C LEU A 41 -1.63 11.45 15.07
N GLY A 42 -0.36 11.08 14.94
CA GLY A 42 0.42 10.44 16.00
C GLY A 42 0.10 8.95 16.22
N PHE A 43 -0.52 8.26 15.25
CA PHE A 43 -0.75 6.82 15.32
C PHE A 43 0.45 6.02 14.82
N ASP A 44 0.75 4.90 15.47
CA ASP A 44 1.76 3.94 15.01
C ASP A 44 1.15 3.03 13.92
N LEU A 45 1.45 3.35 12.65
CA LEU A 45 1.00 2.56 11.51
C LEU A 45 2.16 1.84 10.85
N GLY A 46 2.01 0.52 10.63
CA GLY A 46 2.85 -0.29 9.76
C GLY A 46 2.19 -0.53 8.40
N ILE A 47 3.00 -0.70 7.36
CA ILE A 47 2.54 -0.99 6.00
C ILE A 47 3.05 -2.37 5.57
N ILE A 48 2.17 -3.19 4.99
CA ILE A 48 2.54 -4.38 4.21
C ILE A 48 2.34 -4.07 2.73
N SER A 49 3.41 -4.16 1.94
CA SER A 49 3.40 -3.86 0.51
C SER A 49 4.41 -4.69 -0.25
N GLU A 50 4.23 -4.85 -1.55
CA GLU A 50 5.36 -5.14 -2.43
C GLU A 50 6.22 -3.90 -2.60
N VAL A 51 7.54 -4.09 -2.66
CA VAL A 51 8.50 -3.00 -2.93
C VAL A 51 9.47 -3.40 -4.03
N SER A 52 9.84 -2.41 -4.83
CA SER A 52 10.85 -2.53 -5.88
C SER A 52 12.05 -1.64 -5.53
N ASN A 53 13.24 -2.12 -5.85
CA ASN A 53 14.47 -1.32 -5.73
C ASN A 53 14.54 -0.12 -6.69
N LYS A 54 13.56 0.03 -7.58
CA LYS A 54 13.44 1.18 -8.51
C LYS A 54 12.90 2.44 -7.84
N ILE A 55 12.38 2.33 -6.61
CA ILE A 55 11.81 3.43 -5.84
C ILE A 55 12.59 3.58 -4.54
N ASP A 56 12.98 4.80 -4.24
CA ASP A 56 13.57 5.18 -2.94
C ASP A 56 12.44 5.51 -1.95
N TYR A 57 11.95 4.47 -1.26
CA TYR A 57 10.85 4.61 -0.29
C TYR A 57 11.26 5.41 0.95
N GLU A 58 12.54 5.40 1.33
CA GLU A 58 13.04 6.07 2.55
C GLU A 58 12.82 7.57 2.52
N LYS A 59 12.75 8.16 1.34
CA LYS A 59 12.40 9.59 1.17
C LYS A 59 10.98 9.93 1.63
N TYR A 60 10.10 8.94 1.74
CA TYR A 60 8.67 9.16 1.92
C TYR A 60 8.10 8.47 3.15
N ILE A 61 8.73 7.39 3.59
CA ILE A 61 8.24 6.51 4.66
C ILE A 61 9.41 6.12 5.55
N ASP A 62 9.21 6.11 6.87
CA ASP A 62 10.15 5.43 7.77
C ASP A 62 10.19 3.95 7.43
N ILE A 63 11.32 3.48 6.90
CA ILE A 63 11.50 2.10 6.43
C ILE A 63 11.22 1.06 7.52
N LYS A 64 11.37 1.42 8.80
CA LYS A 64 11.05 0.54 9.95
C LYS A 64 9.55 0.25 10.08
N LYS A 65 8.71 1.04 9.40
CA LYS A 65 7.27 0.85 9.33
C LYS A 65 6.83 0.01 8.13
N LEU A 66 7.76 -0.32 7.23
CA LEU A 66 7.47 -1.04 6.00
C LEU A 66 7.87 -2.50 6.13
N ILE A 67 6.89 -3.39 6.05
CA ILE A 67 7.04 -4.84 5.95
C ILE A 67 6.79 -5.19 4.50
N PHE A 68 7.74 -5.83 3.84
CA PHE A 68 7.66 -5.90 2.40
C PHE A 68 8.03 -7.25 1.80
N GLN A 69 7.36 -7.55 0.72
CA GLN A 69 7.73 -8.55 -0.27
C GLN A 69 8.45 -7.84 -1.42
N LYS A 70 9.64 -8.34 -1.80
CA LYS A 70 10.37 -7.78 -2.95
C LYS A 70 9.67 -8.13 -4.26
N THR A 71 9.64 -7.16 -5.19
CA THR A 71 9.15 -7.33 -6.55
C THR A 71 10.06 -6.62 -7.54
N GLU A 72 10.18 -7.12 -8.76
CA GLU A 72 10.85 -6.40 -9.85
C GLU A 72 9.96 -5.30 -10.44
N ASN A 73 8.66 -5.50 -10.37
CA ASN A 73 7.65 -4.64 -10.96
C ASN A 73 6.67 -4.14 -9.91
N HIS A 74 6.82 -2.88 -9.51
CA HIS A 74 5.84 -2.20 -8.65
C HIS A 74 4.64 -1.70 -9.45
N THR A 75 3.54 -1.42 -8.75
CA THR A 75 2.33 -0.88 -9.38
C THR A 75 2.56 0.55 -9.86
N ILE A 76 2.25 0.81 -11.13
CA ILE A 76 2.35 2.14 -11.73
C ILE A 76 1.00 2.53 -12.32
N PHE A 77 0.51 3.71 -11.92
CA PHE A 77 -0.63 4.36 -12.55
C PHE A 77 -0.18 5.58 -13.34
N GLU A 78 -0.76 5.75 -14.52
CA GLU A 78 -0.70 6.99 -15.27
C GLU A 78 -2.05 7.70 -15.13
N ASN A 79 -2.03 8.92 -14.62
CA ASN A 79 -3.18 9.79 -14.43
C ASN A 79 -3.07 10.97 -15.41
N ASN A 80 -3.88 11.00 -16.43
CA ASN A 80 -3.93 12.09 -17.39
C ASN A 80 -5.11 13.02 -17.07
N TYR A 81 -4.82 14.28 -16.82
CA TYR A 81 -5.80 15.30 -16.49
C TYR A 81 -6.10 16.17 -17.72
N VAL A 82 -7.31 16.03 -18.27
CA VAL A 82 -7.79 16.75 -19.45
C VAL A 82 -9.12 17.39 -19.12
N SER A 83 -9.25 18.71 -19.30
CA SER A 83 -10.49 19.46 -19.10
C SER A 83 -11.18 19.18 -17.75
N GLY A 84 -10.41 19.07 -16.67
CA GLY A 84 -10.92 18.79 -15.31
C GLY A 84 -11.27 17.33 -15.04
N LEU A 85 -11.15 16.44 -16.01
CA LEU A 85 -11.36 15.00 -15.85
C LEU A 85 -10.02 14.27 -15.68
N ARG A 86 -10.03 13.19 -14.87
CA ARG A 86 -8.88 12.30 -14.69
C ARG A 86 -9.11 11.00 -15.43
N TYR A 87 -8.24 10.70 -16.39
CA TYR A 87 -8.17 9.42 -17.06
C TYR A 87 -7.02 8.62 -16.44
N GLN A 88 -7.34 7.47 -15.84
CA GLN A 88 -6.35 6.62 -15.17
C GLN A 88 -6.09 5.35 -15.98
N LYS A 89 -4.80 5.04 -16.17
CA LYS A 89 -4.34 3.82 -16.82
C LYS A 89 -3.40 3.06 -15.88
N VAL A 90 -3.55 1.75 -15.81
CA VAL A 90 -2.57 0.85 -15.17
C VAL A 90 -1.45 0.61 -16.17
N ILE A 91 -0.25 1.09 -15.86
CA ILE A 91 0.93 0.86 -16.70
C ILE A 91 1.59 -0.45 -16.28
N ASN A 92 1.66 -0.71 -14.97
CA ASN A 92 2.21 -1.93 -14.44
C ASN A 92 1.33 -2.48 -13.33
N LYS A 93 1.00 -3.77 -13.43
CA LYS A 93 0.12 -4.45 -12.47
C LYS A 93 0.95 -5.18 -11.42
N PRO A 94 0.54 -5.14 -10.14
CA PRO A 94 1.23 -5.85 -9.07
C PRO A 94 1.11 -7.37 -9.19
N GLY A 95 2.01 -8.08 -8.54
CA GLY A 95 1.83 -9.47 -8.14
C GLY A 95 0.85 -9.61 -6.98
N LYS A 96 0.89 -10.76 -6.31
CA LYS A 96 0.14 -11.01 -5.06
C LYS A 96 1.05 -10.81 -3.86
N ILE A 97 0.58 -10.07 -2.87
CA ILE A 97 1.19 -10.03 -1.54
C ILE A 97 0.83 -11.34 -0.86
N LEU A 98 1.83 -12.17 -0.54
CA LEU A 98 1.64 -13.52 -0.03
C LEU A 98 1.99 -13.60 1.46
N VAL A 99 1.12 -14.24 2.25
CA VAL A 99 1.33 -14.45 3.69
C VAL A 99 2.62 -15.21 3.95
N ASN A 100 2.90 -16.26 3.17
CA ASN A 100 4.05 -17.12 3.38
C ASN A 100 5.39 -16.37 3.22
N ASN A 101 5.45 -15.36 2.35
CA ASN A 101 6.66 -14.55 2.14
C ASN A 101 6.96 -13.61 3.30
N LEU A 102 6.01 -13.40 4.20
CA LEU A 102 6.05 -12.42 5.29
C LEU A 102 5.83 -13.04 6.68
N SER A 103 5.73 -14.37 6.78
CA SER A 103 5.33 -15.09 7.99
C SER A 103 6.11 -14.69 9.25
N ASN A 104 7.42 -14.56 9.15
CA ASN A 104 8.29 -14.19 10.29
C ASN A 104 7.98 -12.76 10.79
N SER A 105 7.76 -11.82 9.88
CA SER A 105 7.41 -10.43 10.23
C SER A 105 6.00 -10.34 10.82
N LEU A 106 5.04 -11.09 10.25
CA LEU A 106 3.65 -11.12 10.70
C LEU A 106 3.51 -11.68 12.12
N ALA A 107 4.28 -12.74 12.46
CA ALA A 107 4.27 -13.35 13.79
C ALA A 107 4.73 -12.41 14.91
N SER A 108 5.44 -11.34 14.56
CA SER A 108 5.99 -10.39 15.53
C SER A 108 5.10 -9.17 15.81
N ILE A 109 3.93 -9.05 15.15
CA ILE A 109 3.09 -7.85 15.18
C ILE A 109 1.73 -8.15 15.78
N ILE A 110 1.23 -7.23 16.62
CA ILE A 110 -0.13 -7.25 17.16
C ILE A 110 -0.78 -5.90 16.85
N PRO A 111 -1.52 -5.78 15.73
CA PRO A 111 -2.25 -4.56 15.39
C PRO A 111 -3.56 -4.47 16.16
N LYS A 112 -3.98 -3.25 16.55
CA LYS A 112 -5.35 -2.99 17.02
C LYS A 112 -6.33 -3.00 15.85
N ILE A 113 -5.93 -2.39 14.73
CA ILE A 113 -6.73 -2.29 13.50
C ILE A 113 -5.92 -2.88 12.35
N VAL A 114 -6.56 -3.71 11.53
CA VAL A 114 -6.04 -4.14 10.22
C VAL A 114 -6.84 -3.44 9.14
N PHE A 115 -6.17 -2.64 8.31
CA PHE A 115 -6.79 -1.91 7.22
C PHE A 115 -6.36 -2.52 5.87
N TYR A 116 -7.26 -3.26 5.25
CA TYR A 116 -7.06 -3.83 3.92
C TYR A 116 -7.25 -2.75 2.85
N CYS A 117 -6.20 -2.49 2.10
CA CYS A 117 -6.08 -1.40 1.14
C CYS A 117 -5.76 -1.89 -0.27
N PRO A 118 -6.50 -2.85 -0.84
CA PRO A 118 -6.18 -3.36 -2.17
C PRO A 118 -6.28 -2.26 -3.22
N ILE A 119 -5.40 -2.32 -4.20
CA ILE A 119 -5.36 -1.41 -5.37
C ILE A 119 -5.91 -2.11 -6.61
N LEU A 120 -5.49 -3.35 -6.86
CA LEU A 120 -5.83 -4.19 -8.02
C LEU A 120 -5.98 -5.65 -7.61
N ASN A 121 -6.65 -5.91 -6.47
CA ASN A 121 -6.89 -7.26 -5.93
C ASN A 121 -5.59 -8.05 -5.65
N GLU A 122 -4.55 -7.38 -5.17
CA GLU A 122 -3.23 -7.97 -4.93
C GLU A 122 -3.08 -8.69 -3.58
N ILE A 123 -4.01 -8.51 -2.64
CA ILE A 123 -3.94 -9.10 -1.30
C ILE A 123 -4.36 -10.57 -1.37
N GLU A 124 -3.53 -11.50 -0.85
CA GLU A 124 -3.90 -12.91 -0.70
C GLU A 124 -5.03 -13.08 0.31
N ASN A 125 -6.05 -13.89 -0.02
CA ASN A 125 -7.23 -14.11 0.85
C ASN A 125 -6.87 -14.62 2.25
N LYS A 126 -5.75 -15.32 2.42
CA LYS A 126 -5.26 -15.78 3.73
C LYS A 126 -5.08 -14.65 4.74
N PHE A 127 -4.78 -13.41 4.29
CA PHE A 127 -4.65 -12.26 5.19
C PHE A 127 -5.93 -11.96 5.97
N PHE A 128 -7.11 -12.25 5.40
CA PHE A 128 -8.39 -11.98 6.08
C PHE A 128 -8.64 -12.92 7.30
N ASN A 129 -7.92 -14.04 7.35
CA ASN A 129 -7.97 -14.99 8.45
C ASN A 129 -6.85 -14.80 9.49
N LEU A 130 -6.04 -13.75 9.31
CA LEU A 130 -5.03 -13.37 10.30
C LEU A 130 -5.57 -12.28 11.24
N PHE A 131 -4.89 -12.10 12.36
CA PHE A 131 -5.16 -11.03 13.32
C PHE A 131 -6.61 -11.05 13.87
N ASP A 132 -7.08 -12.20 14.37
CA ASP A 132 -8.46 -12.40 14.81
C ASP A 132 -8.92 -11.47 15.93
N LYS A 133 -7.98 -10.94 16.73
CA LYS A 133 -8.25 -9.98 17.81
C LYS A 133 -8.28 -8.52 17.36
N SER A 134 -7.98 -8.24 16.09
CA SER A 134 -7.93 -6.89 15.54
C SER A 134 -9.28 -6.49 14.94
N PHE A 135 -9.59 -5.20 15.02
CA PHE A 135 -10.69 -4.64 14.23
C PHE A 135 -10.28 -4.58 12.76
N LYS A 136 -11.13 -5.09 11.86
CA LYS A 136 -10.82 -5.21 10.43
C LYS A 136 -11.60 -4.19 9.62
N VAL A 137 -10.91 -3.39 8.81
CA VAL A 137 -11.47 -2.39 7.90
C VAL A 137 -11.01 -2.70 6.50
N CYS A 138 -11.84 -2.47 5.49
CA CYS A 138 -11.50 -2.74 4.10
C CYS A 138 -11.94 -1.61 3.18
N ASN A 139 -11.01 -1.16 2.32
CA ASN A 139 -11.32 -0.32 1.18
C ASN A 139 -11.68 -1.23 -0.01
N LEU A 140 -12.93 -1.14 -0.49
CA LEU A 140 -13.42 -2.03 -1.54
C LEU A 140 -12.94 -1.65 -2.95
N GLN A 141 -12.38 -0.46 -3.15
CA GLN A 141 -12.02 0.06 -4.47
C GLN A 141 -11.13 -0.88 -5.29
N GLY A 142 -10.15 -1.51 -4.66
CA GLY A 142 -9.21 -2.40 -5.35
C GLY A 142 -9.78 -3.78 -5.71
N PHE A 143 -10.96 -4.14 -5.20
CA PHE A 143 -11.65 -5.39 -5.57
C PHE A 143 -12.61 -5.20 -6.75
N VAL A 144 -13.04 -3.95 -7.02
CA VAL A 144 -14.04 -3.63 -8.06
C VAL A 144 -13.43 -2.93 -9.28
N ARG A 145 -12.10 -2.81 -9.33
CA ARG A 145 -11.35 -2.26 -10.46
C ARG A 145 -11.00 -3.28 -11.53
#